data_098d7b1b2f57a8c802ace2d4cceb3873
#
_entry.id   098d7b1b2f57a8c802ace2d4cceb3873
#
_cell.length_a   1.000
_cell.length_b   1.000
_cell.length_c   1.000
_cell.angle_alpha   90.00
_cell.angle_beta   90.00
_cell.angle_gamma   90.00
#
_symmetry.space_group_name_H-M   'P 1'
#
loop_
_entity.id
_entity.type
_entity.pdbx_description
1 polymer ?
#
loop_
_entity_poly.entity_id
_entity_poly.type
_entity_poly.pdbx_seq_one_letter_code
_entity_poly.pdbx_strand_id
1 'polypeptide(L)'
;QSVVGFSSRGPAYDGDEFIFDYIKPDVVAPGVNILAAWNPADTGFVHGETFISIEGTSMSTPHAAGAMLLLKGAHPDWSPANIQSALMSTATLPVNQVSEEDGSLQPTSVFDRGSGAINALSAYNAGLLFDYSADDFRNLPFSEVNLASIFFGEVASQATRSRTLRSSTFSN
;
A
#
# COMPACT_ATOMS: atom_id res chain seq x y z
N GLN A 1 -14.08 4.93 4.87
CA GLN A 1 -12.68 5.31 4.66
C GLN A 1 -12.58 6.14 3.39
N SER A 2 -11.73 7.16 3.38
CA SER A 2 -11.58 8.03 2.21
C SER A 2 -10.11 8.40 1.98
N VAL A 3 -9.74 8.54 0.72
CA VAL A 3 -8.48 9.14 0.29
C VAL A 3 -8.68 10.65 0.23
N VAL A 4 -7.73 11.38 0.79
CA VAL A 4 -7.73 12.85 0.80
C VAL A 4 -7.04 13.42 -0.44
N GLY A 5 -7.33 14.68 -0.77
CA GLY A 5 -6.84 15.33 -1.99
C GLY A 5 -5.31 15.36 -2.13
N PHE A 6 -4.59 15.56 -1.03
CA PHE A 6 -3.13 15.61 -1.03
C PHE A 6 -2.42 14.25 -1.18
N SER A 7 -3.16 13.12 -1.13
CA SER A 7 -2.55 11.80 -1.27
C SER A 7 -1.97 11.62 -2.67
N SER A 8 -0.70 11.22 -2.75
CA SER A 8 -0.06 10.92 -4.04
C SER A 8 -0.74 9.74 -4.72
N ARG A 9 -0.94 9.86 -6.02
CA ARG A 9 -1.68 8.90 -6.83
C ARG A 9 -0.76 8.23 -7.85
N GLY A 10 -1.13 7.01 -8.25
CA GLY A 10 -0.50 6.34 -9.37
C GLY A 10 -0.95 6.87 -10.73
N PRO A 11 -0.46 6.30 -11.83
CA PRO A 11 0.48 5.16 -11.85
C PRO A 11 1.86 5.50 -11.31
N ALA A 12 2.73 4.46 -11.15
CA ALA A 12 4.12 4.70 -10.78
C ALA A 12 4.83 5.54 -11.86
N TYR A 13 5.80 6.34 -11.43
CA TYR A 13 6.51 7.31 -12.27
C TYR A 13 8.02 7.09 -12.14
N ASP A 14 8.72 7.01 -13.25
CA ASP A 14 10.17 6.91 -13.30
C ASP A 14 10.74 8.11 -14.08
N GLY A 15 11.02 9.18 -13.34
CA GLY A 15 11.56 10.40 -13.92
C GLY A 15 10.59 11.08 -14.88
N ASP A 16 10.72 10.81 -16.16
CA ASP A 16 9.95 11.48 -17.22
C ASP A 16 8.83 10.61 -17.81
N GLU A 17 8.72 9.33 -17.42
CA GLU A 17 7.75 8.40 -18.00
C GLU A 17 6.89 7.68 -16.93
N PHE A 18 5.63 7.43 -17.26
CA PHE A 18 4.75 6.60 -16.44
C PHE A 18 5.11 5.12 -16.61
N ILE A 19 5.30 4.42 -15.49
CA ILE A 19 5.48 2.97 -15.49
C ILE A 19 4.09 2.32 -15.46
N PHE A 20 3.52 2.06 -16.63
CA PHE A 20 2.17 1.51 -16.75
C PHE A 20 2.03 0.04 -16.33
N ASP A 21 3.14 -0.68 -16.16
CA ASP A 21 3.11 -2.10 -15.78
C ASP A 21 3.14 -2.32 -14.27
N TYR A 22 3.14 -1.25 -13.47
CA TYR A 22 3.24 -1.32 -12.02
C TYR A 22 2.25 -0.37 -11.33
N ILE A 23 1.28 -0.94 -10.60
CA ILE A 23 0.27 -0.17 -9.88
C ILE A 23 0.87 0.39 -8.59
N LYS A 24 0.68 1.69 -8.37
CA LYS A 24 0.87 2.39 -7.10
C LYS A 24 -0.35 3.25 -6.80
N PRO A 25 -0.64 3.51 -5.52
CA PRO A 25 -0.07 2.90 -4.30
C PRO A 25 -0.42 1.41 -4.19
N ASP A 26 0.26 0.66 -3.31
CA ASP A 26 -0.10 -0.74 -3.03
C ASP A 26 -1.36 -0.83 -2.17
N VAL A 27 -1.41 0.01 -1.12
CA VAL A 27 -2.49 0.10 -0.13
C VAL A 27 -2.63 1.53 0.37
N VAL A 28 -3.69 1.82 1.10
CA VAL A 28 -3.86 3.06 1.87
C VAL A 28 -3.91 2.77 3.37
N ALA A 29 -3.46 3.73 4.16
CA ALA A 29 -3.40 3.65 5.62
C ALA A 29 -3.78 5.00 6.25
N PRO A 30 -4.12 5.06 7.58
CA PRO A 30 -4.45 6.29 8.25
C PRO A 30 -3.34 7.34 8.13
N GLY A 31 -3.68 8.54 7.72
CA GLY A 31 -2.72 9.63 7.49
C GLY A 31 -3.26 11.02 7.79
N VAL A 32 -4.46 11.14 8.37
CA VAL A 32 -5.11 12.41 8.70
C VAL A 32 -5.37 12.47 10.21
N ASN A 33 -5.06 13.61 10.83
CA ASN A 33 -5.20 13.85 12.27
C ASN A 33 -4.43 12.81 13.10
N ILE A 34 -3.20 12.50 12.73
CA ILE A 34 -2.36 11.53 13.43
C ILE A 34 -1.60 12.22 14.55
N LEU A 35 -1.94 11.86 15.79
CA LEU A 35 -1.22 12.32 16.97
C LEU A 35 0.10 11.55 17.09
N ALA A 36 1.19 12.27 17.15
CA ALA A 36 2.54 11.71 17.27
C ALA A 36 3.44 12.57 18.15
N ALA A 37 4.54 11.97 18.64
CA ALA A 37 5.57 12.70 19.37
C ALA A 37 6.19 13.80 18.50
N TRP A 38 6.44 14.94 19.14
CA TRP A 38 7.04 16.10 18.50
C TRP A 38 8.24 16.61 19.29
N ASN A 39 9.19 17.20 18.61
CA ASN A 39 10.33 17.82 19.26
C ASN A 39 9.94 19.19 19.83
N PRO A 40 9.90 19.37 21.17
CA PRO A 40 9.49 20.66 21.77
C PRO A 40 10.47 21.80 21.49
N ALA A 41 11.68 21.51 21.03
CA ALA A 41 12.67 22.50 20.63
C ALA A 41 12.52 22.94 19.17
N ASP A 42 11.58 22.39 18.42
CA ASP A 42 11.30 22.83 17.04
C ASP A 42 10.72 24.23 17.03
N THR A 43 11.39 25.13 16.34
CA THR A 43 10.98 26.53 16.21
C THR A 43 10.27 26.83 14.89
N GLY A 44 10.19 25.84 14.00
CA GLY A 44 9.66 26.02 12.65
C GLY A 44 8.16 25.79 12.50
N PHE A 45 7.54 25.01 13.37
CA PHE A 45 6.15 24.62 13.23
C PHE A 45 5.33 24.86 14.51
N VAL A 46 5.61 24.11 15.58
CA VAL A 46 4.96 24.26 16.90
C VAL A 46 6.01 24.17 17.99
N HIS A 47 6.21 25.25 18.73
CA HIS A 47 7.22 25.35 19.79
C HIS A 47 6.61 24.95 21.16
N GLY A 48 7.36 24.15 21.92
CA GLY A 48 7.01 23.79 23.30
C GLY A 48 6.10 22.57 23.45
N GLU A 49 5.48 22.09 22.39
CA GLU A 49 4.63 20.91 22.41
C GLU A 49 5.46 19.62 22.28
N THR A 50 5.07 18.59 23.04
CA THR A 50 5.70 17.26 22.98
C THR A 50 4.94 16.29 22.08
N PHE A 51 3.70 16.61 21.77
CA PHE A 51 2.82 15.86 20.85
C PHE A 51 2.03 16.83 19.99
N ILE A 52 1.93 16.54 18.73
CA ILE A 52 1.06 17.29 17.80
C ILE A 52 0.25 16.34 16.92
N SER A 53 -0.86 16.85 16.39
CA SER A 53 -1.65 16.15 15.39
C SER A 53 -1.34 16.76 14.02
N ILE A 54 -0.87 15.92 13.11
CA ILE A 54 -0.53 16.31 11.73
C ILE A 54 -1.11 15.33 10.73
N GLU A 55 -1.01 15.69 9.46
CA GLU A 55 -1.51 14.86 8.36
C GLU A 55 -0.49 14.75 7.23
N GLY A 56 -0.58 13.67 6.47
CA GLY A 56 0.30 13.40 5.34
C GLY A 56 0.42 11.93 5.03
N THR A 57 0.86 11.61 3.83
CA THR A 57 1.30 10.25 3.47
C THR A 57 2.48 9.79 4.31
N SER A 58 3.27 10.74 4.84
CA SER A 58 4.33 10.49 5.83
C SER A 58 3.81 9.92 7.15
N MET A 59 2.53 10.14 7.50
CA MET A 59 1.87 9.56 8.67
C MET A 59 1.23 8.21 8.34
N SER A 60 0.80 8.00 7.11
CA SER A 60 0.30 6.71 6.63
C SER A 60 1.42 5.64 6.56
N THR A 61 2.61 6.05 6.15
CA THR A 61 3.77 5.14 6.00
C THR A 61 4.11 4.39 7.29
N PRO A 62 4.27 5.02 8.47
CA PRO A 62 4.53 4.29 9.71
C PRO A 62 3.36 3.40 10.17
N HIS A 63 2.11 3.70 9.79
CA HIS A 63 1.00 2.77 10.04
C HIS A 63 1.15 1.49 9.22
N ALA A 64 1.49 1.61 7.95
CA ALA A 64 1.79 0.45 7.12
C ALA A 64 3.01 -0.33 7.64
N ALA A 65 4.09 0.37 8.01
CA ALA A 65 5.29 -0.24 8.59
C ALA A 65 4.97 -0.98 9.90
N GLY A 66 4.17 -0.39 10.78
CA GLY A 66 3.71 -1.03 12.02
C GLY A 66 2.91 -2.31 11.76
N ALA A 67 2.00 -2.29 10.79
CA ALA A 67 1.27 -3.49 10.37
C ALA A 67 2.21 -4.57 9.83
N MET A 68 3.20 -4.19 9.02
CA MET A 68 4.22 -5.12 8.51
C MET A 68 5.05 -5.74 9.64
N LEU A 69 5.43 -4.96 10.65
CA LEU A 69 6.18 -5.44 11.81
C LEU A 69 5.36 -6.42 12.66
N LEU A 70 4.08 -6.15 12.87
CA LEU A 70 3.17 -7.08 13.55
C LEU A 70 3.05 -8.41 12.80
N LEU A 71 2.90 -8.36 11.48
CA LEU A 71 2.86 -9.56 10.64
C LEU A 71 4.18 -10.32 10.65
N LYS A 72 5.32 -9.62 10.60
CA LYS A 72 6.65 -10.26 10.70
C LYS A 72 6.88 -10.92 12.05
N GLY A 73 6.40 -10.30 13.12
CA GLY A 73 6.45 -10.90 14.47
C GLY A 73 5.59 -12.16 14.60
N ALA A 74 4.41 -12.15 13.96
CA ALA A 74 3.48 -13.29 13.99
C ALA A 74 3.89 -14.43 13.03
N HIS A 75 4.49 -14.09 11.90
CA HIS A 75 4.94 -15.00 10.85
C HIS A 75 6.42 -14.75 10.52
N PRO A 76 7.36 -15.21 11.38
CA PRO A 76 8.78 -14.93 11.22
C PRO A 76 9.39 -15.49 9.92
N ASP A 77 8.76 -16.48 9.32
CA ASP A 77 9.14 -17.11 8.06
C ASP A 77 8.67 -16.36 6.81
N TRP A 78 7.74 -15.42 6.95
CA TRP A 78 7.26 -14.66 5.79
C TRP A 78 8.34 -13.70 5.28
N SER A 79 8.56 -13.73 3.97
CA SER A 79 9.39 -12.75 3.28
C SER A 79 8.74 -11.36 3.27
N PRO A 80 9.47 -10.27 3.00
CA PRO A 80 8.87 -8.96 2.77
C PRO A 80 7.79 -8.97 1.68
N ALA A 81 7.99 -9.75 0.60
CA ALA A 81 7.03 -9.92 -0.48
C ALA A 81 5.75 -10.63 0.01
N ASN A 82 5.89 -11.66 0.86
CA ASN A 82 4.73 -12.32 1.47
C ASN A 82 3.91 -11.36 2.34
N ILE A 83 4.56 -10.54 3.16
CA ILE A 83 3.90 -9.54 4.01
C ILE A 83 3.18 -8.50 3.17
N GLN A 84 3.84 -7.97 2.14
CA GLN A 84 3.22 -7.04 1.19
C GLN A 84 1.98 -7.68 0.53
N SER A 85 2.12 -8.90 0.04
CA SER A 85 1.01 -9.61 -0.61
C SER A 85 -0.16 -9.87 0.34
N ALA A 86 0.10 -10.20 1.60
CA ALA A 86 -0.93 -10.39 2.61
C ALA A 86 -1.72 -9.10 2.84
N LEU A 87 -1.03 -7.96 3.01
CA LEU A 87 -1.68 -6.65 3.16
C LEU A 87 -2.51 -6.27 1.93
N MET A 88 -1.98 -6.50 0.72
CA MET A 88 -2.67 -6.16 -0.52
C MET A 88 -3.89 -7.05 -0.75
N SER A 89 -3.75 -8.37 -0.63
CA SER A 89 -4.83 -9.33 -0.95
C SER A 89 -5.98 -9.32 0.06
N THR A 90 -5.75 -8.77 1.27
CA THR A 90 -6.76 -8.69 2.34
C THR A 90 -7.20 -7.27 2.66
N ALA A 91 -6.79 -6.30 1.84
CA ALA A 91 -7.17 -4.90 1.99
C ALA A 91 -8.68 -4.71 1.92
N THR A 92 -9.19 -3.73 2.67
CA THR A 92 -10.64 -3.49 2.81
C THR A 92 -11.13 -2.48 1.77
N LEU A 93 -12.26 -2.80 1.16
CA LEU A 93 -13.03 -1.93 0.28
C LEU A 93 -14.45 -1.74 0.85
N PRO A 94 -15.22 -0.67 0.45
CA PRO A 94 -14.79 0.40 -0.44
C PRO A 94 -13.91 1.44 0.26
N VAL A 95 -13.04 2.07 -0.54
CA VAL A 95 -12.34 3.30 -0.18
C VAL A 95 -12.79 4.37 -1.15
N ASN A 96 -13.32 5.48 -0.65
CA ASN A 96 -13.82 6.59 -1.44
C ASN A 96 -12.81 7.74 -1.47
N GLN A 97 -13.09 8.77 -2.22
CA GLN A 97 -12.45 10.08 -2.11
C GLN A 97 -13.51 11.14 -1.80
N VAL A 98 -13.09 12.21 -1.16
CA VAL A 98 -13.95 13.36 -0.93
C VAL A 98 -13.77 14.32 -2.12
N SER A 99 -14.87 14.67 -2.77
CA SER A 99 -14.88 15.70 -3.81
C SER A 99 -14.54 17.06 -3.19
N GLU A 100 -13.61 17.77 -3.81
CA GLU A 100 -13.25 19.12 -3.37
C GLU A 100 -14.31 20.16 -3.75
N GLU A 101 -15.17 19.84 -4.71
CA GLU A 101 -16.19 20.75 -5.22
C GLU A 101 -17.41 20.82 -4.28
N ASP A 102 -17.89 19.68 -3.80
CA ASP A 102 -19.16 19.60 -3.06
C ASP A 102 -19.08 18.76 -1.77
N GLY A 103 -17.91 18.21 -1.44
CA GLY A 103 -17.72 17.35 -0.27
C GLY A 103 -18.34 15.96 -0.39
N SER A 104 -18.89 15.59 -1.54
CA SER A 104 -19.50 14.29 -1.76
C SER A 104 -18.47 13.16 -1.81
N LEU A 105 -18.90 11.95 -1.45
CA LEU A 105 -18.06 10.76 -1.56
C LEU A 105 -18.11 10.23 -2.99
N GLN A 106 -16.95 10.16 -3.62
CA GLN A 106 -16.76 9.65 -4.97
C GLN A 106 -16.02 8.31 -4.94
N PRO A 107 -16.32 7.38 -5.87
CA PRO A 107 -15.54 6.16 -6.03
C PRO A 107 -14.07 6.48 -6.35
N THR A 108 -13.16 5.67 -5.82
CA THR A 108 -11.73 5.73 -6.15
C THR A 108 -11.36 4.72 -7.23
N SER A 109 -10.37 5.07 -8.04
CA SER A 109 -9.67 4.15 -8.93
C SER A 109 -8.61 3.33 -8.19
N VAL A 110 -8.03 2.36 -8.85
CA VAL A 110 -6.87 1.62 -8.31
C VAL A 110 -5.65 2.52 -8.12
N PHE A 111 -5.52 3.59 -8.88
CA PHE A 111 -4.43 4.56 -8.74
C PHE A 111 -4.59 5.50 -7.55
N ASP A 112 -5.77 5.58 -6.98
CA ASP A 112 -6.03 6.37 -5.77
C ASP A 112 -5.76 5.56 -4.50
N ARG A 113 -6.07 4.27 -4.50
CA ARG A 113 -6.13 3.44 -3.29
C ARG A 113 -5.35 2.12 -3.35
N GLY A 114 -4.80 1.76 -4.51
CA GLY A 114 -4.23 0.42 -4.71
C GLY A 114 -5.27 -0.68 -4.48
N SER A 115 -4.89 -1.66 -3.68
CA SER A 115 -5.78 -2.77 -3.28
C SER A 115 -6.85 -2.35 -2.26
N GLY A 116 -6.67 -1.24 -1.55
CA GLY A 116 -7.59 -0.74 -0.53
C GLY A 116 -6.91 -0.38 0.78
N ALA A 117 -7.70 -0.23 1.84
CA ALA A 117 -7.19 0.13 3.16
C ALA A 117 -6.62 -1.09 3.89
N ILE A 118 -5.48 -0.92 4.55
CA ILE A 118 -4.83 -1.99 5.31
C ILE A 118 -5.76 -2.54 6.39
N ASN A 119 -5.74 -3.88 6.53
CA ASN A 119 -6.41 -4.61 7.60
C ASN A 119 -5.44 -5.66 8.16
N ALA A 120 -4.74 -5.31 9.22
CA ALA A 120 -3.71 -6.18 9.81
C ALA A 120 -4.26 -7.52 10.30
N LEU A 121 -5.50 -7.56 10.83
CA LEU A 121 -6.13 -8.81 11.28
C LEU A 121 -6.46 -9.74 10.11
N SER A 122 -6.97 -9.21 9.02
CA SER A 122 -7.23 -9.99 7.82
C SER A 122 -5.91 -10.48 7.20
N ALA A 123 -4.89 -9.62 7.18
CA ALA A 123 -3.57 -9.98 6.67
C ALA A 123 -2.87 -11.05 7.52
N TYR A 124 -3.05 -11.02 8.83
CA TYR A 124 -2.58 -12.10 9.74
C TYR A 124 -3.14 -13.47 9.35
N ASN A 125 -4.39 -13.51 8.90
CA ASN A 125 -5.10 -14.73 8.49
C ASN A 125 -5.08 -14.95 6.96
N ALA A 126 -4.18 -14.31 6.22
CA ALA A 126 -4.11 -14.47 4.77
C ALA A 126 -3.84 -15.94 4.40
N GLY A 127 -4.71 -16.54 3.60
CA GLY A 127 -4.62 -17.95 3.22
C GLY A 127 -3.69 -18.21 2.04
N LEU A 128 -3.45 -17.21 1.20
CA LEU A 128 -2.62 -17.30 0.01
C LEU A 128 -1.65 -16.11 -0.06
N LEU A 129 -0.42 -16.39 -0.45
CA LEU A 129 0.65 -15.41 -0.53
C LEU A 129 1.32 -15.45 -1.90
N PHE A 130 1.68 -14.29 -2.40
CA PHE A 130 2.63 -14.12 -3.48
C PHE A 130 4.03 -13.96 -2.89
N ASP A 131 5.04 -14.37 -3.63
CA ASP A 131 6.43 -14.23 -3.22
C ASP A 131 7.32 -13.90 -4.42
N TYR A 132 8.32 -13.08 -4.19
CA TYR A 132 9.36 -12.76 -5.14
C TYR A 132 10.65 -12.40 -4.39
N SER A 133 11.78 -12.62 -5.03
CA SER A 133 13.08 -12.27 -4.48
C SER A 133 13.44 -10.81 -4.79
N ALA A 134 14.44 -10.29 -4.08
CA ALA A 134 15.00 -8.98 -4.40
C ALA A 134 15.67 -8.98 -5.80
N ASP A 135 16.15 -10.13 -6.26
CA ASP A 135 16.75 -10.27 -7.59
C ASP A 135 15.68 -10.28 -8.68
N ASP A 136 14.54 -10.92 -8.45
CA ASP A 136 13.39 -10.83 -9.36
C ASP A 136 12.96 -9.38 -9.52
N PHE A 137 12.82 -8.65 -8.39
CA PHE A 137 12.40 -7.25 -8.40
C PHE A 137 13.37 -6.32 -9.12
N ARG A 138 14.68 -6.61 -9.08
CA ARG A 138 15.70 -5.80 -9.75
C ARG A 138 15.87 -6.12 -11.22
N ASN A 139 15.67 -7.36 -11.62
CA ASN A 139 16.13 -7.87 -12.91
C ASN A 139 14.99 -8.24 -13.87
N LEU A 140 13.77 -8.44 -13.37
CA LEU A 140 12.61 -8.72 -14.21
C LEU A 140 11.83 -7.45 -14.53
N PRO A 141 11.19 -7.37 -15.69
CA PRO A 141 10.14 -6.40 -15.93
C PRO A 141 9.04 -6.51 -14.85
N PHE A 142 8.49 -5.42 -14.38
CA PHE A 142 7.45 -5.44 -13.33
C PHE A 142 6.24 -6.31 -13.68
N SER A 143 5.92 -6.42 -14.96
CA SER A 143 4.88 -7.31 -15.47
C SER A 143 5.13 -8.80 -15.20
N GLU A 144 6.40 -9.20 -15.02
CA GLU A 144 6.84 -10.58 -14.79
C GLU A 144 7.14 -10.87 -13.33
N VAL A 145 7.39 -9.85 -12.50
CA VAL A 145 7.54 -10.02 -11.05
C VAL A 145 6.26 -10.59 -10.46
N ASN A 146 6.38 -11.56 -9.57
CA ASN A 146 5.23 -12.24 -8.94
C ASN A 146 4.54 -11.37 -7.87
N LEU A 147 4.12 -10.17 -8.26
CA LEU A 147 3.41 -9.22 -7.42
C LEU A 147 1.97 -9.65 -7.15
N ALA A 148 1.40 -9.18 -6.05
CA ALA A 148 -0.01 -9.36 -5.71
C ALA A 148 -0.97 -8.51 -6.56
N SER A 149 -0.45 -7.73 -7.48
CA SER A 149 -1.22 -6.96 -8.46
C SER A 149 -0.94 -7.43 -9.88
N ILE A 150 -1.95 -7.33 -10.75
CA ILE A 150 -1.83 -7.57 -12.19
C ILE A 150 -2.39 -6.34 -12.89
N PHE A 151 -1.58 -5.73 -13.72
CA PHE A 151 -1.98 -4.59 -14.51
C PHE A 151 -1.51 -4.73 -15.96
N PHE A 152 -2.35 -4.31 -16.88
CA PHE A 152 -2.04 -4.22 -18.29
C PHE A 152 -2.22 -2.76 -18.71
N GLY A 153 -1.13 -2.07 -19.00
CA GLY A 153 -1.17 -0.66 -19.40
C GLY A 153 -1.89 -0.48 -20.73
N GLU A 154 -1.51 -1.28 -21.71
CA GLU A 154 -2.12 -1.28 -23.04
C GLU A 154 -2.19 -2.70 -23.59
N VAL A 155 -3.33 -3.09 -24.11
CA VAL A 155 -3.55 -4.41 -24.70
C VAL A 155 -4.21 -4.26 -26.06
N ALA A 156 -3.45 -4.48 -27.13
CA ALA A 156 -3.96 -4.36 -28.49
C ALA A 156 -4.94 -5.48 -28.88
N SER A 157 -4.77 -6.70 -28.34
CA SER A 157 -5.66 -7.83 -28.63
C SER A 157 -5.82 -8.75 -27.42
N GLN A 158 -4.76 -9.40 -26.99
CA GLN A 158 -4.76 -10.33 -25.86
C GLN A 158 -3.42 -10.24 -25.12
N ALA A 159 -3.48 -10.24 -23.80
CA ALA A 159 -2.31 -10.37 -22.93
C ALA A 159 -2.57 -11.38 -21.83
N THR A 160 -1.54 -12.11 -21.44
CA THR A 160 -1.59 -13.13 -20.38
C THR A 160 -0.48 -12.85 -19.38
N ARG A 161 -0.81 -12.92 -18.10
CA ARG A 161 0.16 -12.87 -17.00
C ARG A 161 -0.09 -14.06 -16.08
N SER A 162 0.96 -14.73 -15.68
CA SER A 162 0.90 -15.81 -14.70
C SER A 162 1.38 -15.34 -13.35
N ARG A 163 0.79 -15.87 -12.29
CA ARG A 163 1.20 -15.62 -10.91
C ARG A 163 1.25 -16.95 -10.17
N THR A 164 2.25 -17.11 -9.32
CA THR A 164 2.39 -18.27 -8.44
C THR A 164 1.95 -17.91 -7.05
N LEU A 165 1.04 -18.68 -6.50
CA LEU A 165 0.54 -18.56 -5.14
C LEU A 165 1.07 -19.71 -4.29
N ARG A 166 1.42 -19.39 -3.04
CA ARG A 166 1.66 -20.41 -2.02
C ARG A 166 0.59 -20.33 -0.93
N SER A 167 0.26 -21.45 -0.34
CA SER A 167 -0.57 -21.49 0.87
C SER A 167 0.23 -20.93 2.05
N SER A 168 -0.40 -20.09 2.85
CA SER A 168 0.15 -19.61 4.12
C SER A 168 -0.17 -20.57 5.28
N THR A 169 -1.08 -21.53 5.07
CA THR A 169 -1.42 -22.52 6.10
C THR A 169 -0.23 -23.42 6.33
N PHE A 170 0.19 -23.49 7.58
CA PHE A 170 1.22 -24.41 8.03
C PHE A 170 0.82 -25.83 7.62
N SER A 171 1.71 -26.54 6.94
CA SER A 171 1.67 -28.00 6.92
C SER A 171 1.87 -28.45 8.35
N ASN A 172 0.83 -29.03 8.96
CA ASN A 172 0.92 -29.74 10.22
C ASN A 172 1.98 -30.85 10.16
#